data_8398a0a6a1e8da1c6152ac3da8a9bce2
#
_entry.id   8398a0a6a1e8da1c6152ac3da8a9bce2
#
_cell.length_a   1.000
_cell.length_b   1.000
_cell.length_c   1.000
_cell.angle_alpha   90.00
_cell.angle_beta   90.00
_cell.angle_gamma   90.00
#
_symmetry.space_group_name_H-M   'P 1'
#
loop_
_entity.id
_entity.type
_entity.pdbx_description
1 polymer ?
#
loop_
_entity_poly.entity_id
_entity_poly.type
_entity_poly.pdbx_seq_one_letter_code
_entity_poly.pdbx_strand_id
1 'polypeptide(L)'
;MRFAVLLVASFLATPVLSAQHVVPSDGQWLIDPSDNSGRVQLTVRYGEGRYSSNWGRDVPLSELVGLAAADMRGSGTTVHFKIVRSAGTLTCEGWFEGGRGSGHVTYEPNSDFVAELAKRGISAPTGWEQFQMTMAGVGLELVDELQRQAYDRPTAGELARMATHGVDLEYVRDIGARGYHLKDSESLVRMRDHGVDRDFIESLDGAGYKNLSADKLVRMRDHGVDPDFIASLDSAGYKNLGTEDLVRLRDHGVDGDYIADMKEAGYAPANPEDLVESRDHGVDPSYIRSLKEAGYGGLSLQQLRRARDHGVTRGFIQRVKARGYGNPSLEEVIRLRDRGLE
;
A
#
# COMPACT_ATOMS: atom_id res chain seq x y z
N MET A 1 10.47 -27.06 75.76
CA MET A 1 9.99 -25.77 75.22
C MET A 1 10.88 -25.42 74.01
N ARG A 2 10.33 -25.60 72.80
CA ARG A 2 11.03 -25.27 71.56
C ARG A 2 10.29 -24.08 70.97
N PHE A 3 10.92 -22.93 70.89
CA PHE A 3 10.38 -21.73 70.23
C PHE A 3 10.65 -21.82 68.72
N ALA A 4 9.57 -21.84 67.95
CA ALA A 4 9.61 -21.70 66.51
C ALA A 4 9.57 -20.20 66.13
N VAL A 5 10.62 -19.72 65.47
CA VAL A 5 10.69 -18.37 64.94
C VAL A 5 10.04 -18.42 63.52
N LEU A 6 8.94 -17.72 63.35
CA LEU A 6 8.29 -17.52 62.06
C LEU A 6 8.96 -16.32 61.37
N LEU A 7 9.70 -16.58 60.32
CA LEU A 7 10.22 -15.54 59.43
C LEU A 7 9.11 -15.14 58.43
N VAL A 8 8.53 -13.94 58.60
CA VAL A 8 7.62 -13.34 57.64
C VAL A 8 8.48 -12.63 56.59
N ALA A 9 8.55 -13.23 55.42
CA ALA A 9 9.15 -12.59 54.23
C ALA A 9 8.15 -11.61 53.62
N SER A 10 8.34 -10.31 53.87
CA SER A 10 7.59 -9.25 53.17
C SER A 10 8.12 -9.11 51.76
N PHE A 11 7.37 -9.61 50.78
CA PHE A 11 7.60 -9.27 49.38
C PHE A 11 7.18 -7.82 49.15
N LEU A 12 8.14 -6.93 49.09
CA LEU A 12 7.94 -5.61 48.50
C LEU A 12 7.75 -5.78 46.97
N ALA A 13 6.50 -5.76 46.52
CA ALA A 13 6.19 -5.61 45.12
C ALA A 13 6.66 -4.23 44.64
N THR A 14 7.81 -4.19 43.97
CA THR A 14 8.23 -3.02 43.23
C THR A 14 7.19 -2.79 42.13
N PRO A 15 6.55 -1.60 42.04
CA PRO A 15 5.69 -1.31 40.89
C PRO A 15 6.57 -1.36 39.64
N VAL A 16 6.28 -2.29 38.75
CA VAL A 16 6.75 -2.21 37.36
C VAL A 16 6.14 -0.94 36.80
N LEU A 17 6.93 0.16 36.80
CA LEU A 17 6.59 1.31 35.97
C LEU A 17 6.54 0.80 34.54
N SER A 18 5.33 0.56 34.02
CA SER A 18 5.12 0.47 32.59
C SER A 18 5.73 1.75 32.00
N ALA A 19 6.70 1.59 31.10
CA ALA A 19 7.29 2.70 30.39
C ALA A 19 6.17 3.36 29.55
N GLN A 20 5.44 4.30 30.18
CA GLN A 20 4.65 5.27 29.47
C GLN A 20 5.65 5.98 28.57
N HIS A 21 5.50 5.84 27.26
CA HIS A 21 6.32 6.61 26.33
C HIS A 21 6.05 8.08 26.61
N VAL A 22 6.94 8.70 27.36
CA VAL A 22 6.89 10.12 27.65
C VAL A 22 7.10 10.81 26.31
N VAL A 23 6.12 11.58 25.87
CA VAL A 23 6.29 12.43 24.68
C VAL A 23 7.41 13.39 24.99
N PRO A 24 8.48 13.44 24.16
CA PRO A 24 9.54 14.42 24.38
C PRO A 24 8.93 15.81 24.39
N SER A 25 9.26 16.60 25.40
CA SER A 25 8.75 17.97 25.52
C SER A 25 9.26 18.86 24.37
N ASP A 26 10.42 18.49 23.81
CA ASP A 26 11.20 19.31 22.90
C ASP A 26 11.55 18.54 21.61
N GLY A 27 11.38 19.22 20.48
CA GLY A 27 11.69 18.67 19.16
C GLY A 27 12.25 19.72 18.21
N GLN A 28 12.46 19.33 16.98
CA GLN A 28 12.89 20.21 15.89
C GLN A 28 11.83 20.24 14.80
N TRP A 29 11.59 21.41 14.24
CA TRP A 29 10.83 21.55 13.02
C TRP A 29 11.72 22.00 11.86
N LEU A 30 11.36 21.53 10.65
CA LEU A 30 11.93 21.95 9.38
C LEU A 30 10.78 22.29 8.45
N ILE A 31 10.91 23.38 7.71
CA ILE A 31 9.99 23.76 6.64
C ILE A 31 10.78 23.96 5.36
N ASP A 32 10.37 23.23 4.33
CA ASP A 32 10.86 23.39 2.94
C ASP A 32 9.71 23.91 2.07
N PRO A 33 10.04 24.60 0.94
CA PRO A 33 9.04 24.95 -0.07
C PRO A 33 8.32 23.72 -0.58
N SER A 34 7.02 23.84 -0.84
CA SER A 34 6.22 22.81 -1.53
C SER A 34 6.03 23.21 -3.00
N ASP A 35 5.95 22.23 -3.89
CA ASP A 35 5.56 22.44 -5.28
C ASP A 35 4.10 22.89 -5.40
N ASN A 36 3.30 22.70 -4.37
CA ASN A 36 1.91 23.10 -4.29
C ASN A 36 1.77 24.54 -3.77
N SER A 37 1.12 25.41 -4.53
CA SER A 37 0.89 26.82 -4.16
C SER A 37 0.16 26.95 -2.83
N GLY A 38 0.67 27.79 -1.94
CA GLY A 38 0.06 28.04 -0.63
C GLY A 38 0.28 26.93 0.42
N ARG A 39 1.14 25.96 0.13
CA ARG A 39 1.53 24.86 1.03
C ARG A 39 3.02 24.86 1.31
N VAL A 40 3.41 24.16 2.34
CA VAL A 40 4.81 23.95 2.73
C VAL A 40 5.03 22.51 3.16
N GLN A 41 6.22 22.00 2.92
CA GLN A 41 6.63 20.70 3.45
C GLN A 41 7.11 20.89 4.89
N LEU A 42 6.29 20.52 5.85
CA LEU A 42 6.63 20.54 7.28
C LEU A 42 7.18 19.20 7.70
N THR A 43 8.34 19.20 8.34
CA THR A 43 8.91 18.04 9.02
C THR A 43 9.06 18.36 10.51
N VAL A 44 8.57 17.46 11.36
CA VAL A 44 8.73 17.55 12.82
C VAL A 44 9.50 16.34 13.31
N ARG A 45 10.61 16.57 14.01
CA ARG A 45 11.48 15.55 14.55
C ARG A 45 11.47 15.62 16.06
N TYR A 46 11.15 14.49 16.68
CA TYR A 46 11.33 14.29 18.10
C TYR A 46 12.33 13.16 18.31
N GLY A 47 13.28 13.34 19.21
CA GLY A 47 14.25 12.30 19.52
C GLY A 47 14.70 12.39 20.97
N GLU A 48 14.58 11.30 21.72
CA GLU A 48 15.19 11.13 23.02
C GLU A 48 15.87 9.75 23.07
N GLY A 49 17.18 9.74 23.11
CA GLY A 49 17.98 8.51 23.17
C GLY A 49 17.80 7.60 21.95
N ARG A 50 17.20 6.42 22.15
CA ARG A 50 16.98 5.41 21.08
C ARG A 50 15.69 5.61 20.30
N TYR A 51 14.84 6.51 20.71
CA TYR A 51 13.54 6.76 20.09
C TYR A 51 13.58 8.05 19.30
N SER A 52 13.54 7.96 17.98
CA SER A 52 13.37 9.11 17.11
C SER A 52 12.09 8.94 16.30
N SER A 53 11.27 9.97 16.27
CA SER A 53 10.13 10.06 15.36
C SER A 53 10.38 11.17 14.36
N ASN A 54 10.19 10.87 13.10
CA ASN A 54 10.26 11.83 12.02
C ASN A 54 8.91 11.82 11.30
N TRP A 55 8.19 12.93 11.42
CA TRP A 55 6.90 13.11 10.77
C TRP A 55 7.05 14.22 9.73
N GLY A 56 6.68 13.94 8.48
CA GLY A 56 6.73 14.90 7.37
C GLY A 56 5.43 14.92 6.59
N ARG A 57 4.90 16.10 6.33
CA ARG A 57 3.66 16.27 5.56
C ARG A 57 3.66 17.62 4.85
N ASP A 58 3.04 17.64 3.68
CA ASP A 58 2.67 18.88 2.99
C ASP A 58 1.44 19.48 3.69
N VAL A 59 1.59 20.70 4.25
CA VAL A 59 0.54 21.38 5.03
C VAL A 59 0.20 22.75 4.43
N PRO A 60 -1.07 23.19 4.47
CA PRO A 60 -1.42 24.55 4.10
C PRO A 60 -0.70 25.56 4.99
N LEU A 61 -0.19 26.64 4.42
CA LEU A 61 0.43 27.72 5.19
C LEU A 61 -0.55 28.32 6.21
N SER A 62 -1.84 28.29 5.95
CA SER A 62 -2.89 28.75 6.85
C SER A 62 -2.99 27.95 8.15
N GLU A 63 -2.47 26.74 8.23
CA GLU A 63 -2.38 25.96 9.46
C GLU A 63 -1.26 26.43 10.39
N LEU A 64 -0.29 27.21 9.87
CA LEU A 64 0.84 27.73 10.63
C LEU A 64 0.48 29.12 11.21
N VAL A 65 -0.28 29.11 12.29
CA VAL A 65 -0.84 30.34 12.89
C VAL A 65 0.27 31.25 13.40
N GLY A 66 0.38 32.44 12.83
CA GLY A 66 1.44 33.40 13.15
C GLY A 66 2.61 33.43 12.17
N LEU A 67 2.62 32.57 11.15
CA LEU A 67 3.64 32.59 10.09
C LEU A 67 3.04 33.16 8.79
N ALA A 68 3.62 34.23 8.27
CA ALA A 68 3.23 34.77 6.99
C ALA A 68 4.20 34.32 5.87
N ALA A 69 3.73 34.31 4.63
CA ALA A 69 4.58 33.98 3.47
C ALA A 69 5.76 34.96 3.29
N ALA A 70 5.64 36.18 3.82
CA ALA A 70 6.72 37.16 3.83
C ALA A 70 7.87 36.77 4.77
N ASP A 71 7.54 36.18 5.93
CA ASP A 71 8.52 35.75 6.93
C ASP A 71 9.44 34.64 6.39
N MET A 72 8.91 33.78 5.55
CA MET A 72 9.65 32.69 4.91
C MET A 72 10.73 33.20 3.92
N ARG A 73 10.57 34.41 3.37
CA ARG A 73 11.55 35.04 2.46
C ARG A 73 12.62 35.85 3.19
N GLY A 74 12.47 36.00 4.50
CA GLY A 74 13.42 36.69 5.34
C GLY A 74 14.75 35.95 5.45
N SER A 75 15.78 36.64 5.94
CA SER A 75 17.09 36.07 6.24
C SER A 75 17.39 36.27 7.72
N GLY A 76 17.36 35.19 8.50
CA GLY A 76 17.75 35.19 9.91
C GLY A 76 16.81 35.86 10.89
N THR A 77 15.61 36.30 10.46
CA THR A 77 14.59 36.85 11.37
C THR A 77 13.95 35.73 12.16
N THR A 78 13.90 35.88 13.50
CA THR A 78 13.21 34.93 14.36
C THR A 78 11.70 34.94 14.09
N VAL A 79 11.15 33.74 13.90
CA VAL A 79 9.71 33.52 13.71
C VAL A 79 9.13 32.74 14.86
N HIS A 80 7.86 33.02 15.19
CA HIS A 80 7.08 32.28 16.16
C HIS A 80 5.74 31.93 15.51
N PHE A 81 5.38 30.67 15.51
CA PHE A 81 4.09 30.22 15.00
C PHE A 81 3.58 28.99 15.78
N LYS A 82 2.31 28.70 15.60
CA LYS A 82 1.66 27.55 16.23
C LYS A 82 0.94 26.70 15.18
N ILE A 83 0.88 25.41 15.46
CA ILE A 83 -0.02 24.49 14.78
C ILE A 83 -1.03 24.05 15.84
N VAL A 84 -2.26 24.56 15.72
CA VAL A 84 -3.33 24.33 16.68
C VAL A 84 -4.26 23.27 16.12
N ARG A 85 -4.38 22.15 16.84
CA ARG A 85 -5.23 21.01 16.45
C ARG A 85 -6.07 20.54 17.63
N SER A 86 -7.11 19.76 17.35
CA SER A 86 -8.05 19.30 18.39
C SER A 86 -7.34 18.56 19.53
N ALA A 87 -6.40 17.68 19.22
CA ALA A 87 -5.71 16.85 20.20
C ALA A 87 -4.56 17.56 20.93
N GLY A 88 -4.03 18.69 20.41
CA GLY A 88 -2.95 19.43 21.04
C GLY A 88 -2.40 20.55 20.15
N THR A 89 -1.44 21.28 20.69
CA THR A 89 -0.80 22.43 20.03
C THR A 89 0.71 22.22 19.94
N LEU A 90 1.28 22.51 18.79
CA LEU A 90 2.71 22.65 18.58
C LEU A 90 3.07 24.13 18.57
N THR A 91 4.01 24.54 19.42
CA THR A 91 4.56 25.90 19.43
C THR A 91 5.97 25.86 18.86
N CYS A 92 6.17 26.62 17.78
CA CYS A 92 7.39 26.62 16.98
C CYS A 92 8.11 27.97 17.09
N GLU A 93 9.42 27.92 17.30
CA GLU A 93 10.33 29.06 17.29
C GLU A 93 11.55 28.73 16.44
N GLY A 94 11.99 29.66 15.59
CA GLY A 94 13.15 29.44 14.73
C GLY A 94 13.35 30.57 13.73
N TRP A 95 13.93 30.28 12.59
CA TRP A 95 14.25 31.28 11.55
C TRP A 95 14.12 30.69 10.15
N PHE A 96 14.07 31.55 9.16
CA PHE A 96 14.09 31.22 7.74
C PHE A 96 15.33 31.79 7.05
N GLU A 97 15.83 31.05 6.07
CA GLU A 97 16.87 31.47 5.13
C GLU A 97 16.59 30.86 3.75
N GLY A 98 16.55 31.69 2.72
CA GLY A 98 16.31 31.23 1.36
C GLY A 98 15.03 30.43 1.13
N GLY A 99 13.98 30.74 1.87
CA GLY A 99 12.68 30.03 1.79
C GLY A 99 12.59 28.75 2.61
N ARG A 100 13.66 28.35 3.29
CA ARG A 100 13.73 27.19 4.18
C ARG A 100 13.78 27.63 5.63
N GLY A 101 13.05 26.93 6.47
CA GLY A 101 13.01 27.25 7.88
C GLY A 101 13.41 26.07 8.77
N SER A 102 13.97 26.41 9.93
CA SER A 102 14.25 25.42 10.96
C SER A 102 14.17 26.03 12.35
N GLY A 103 13.88 25.22 13.33
CA GLY A 103 13.80 25.68 14.71
C GLY A 103 13.41 24.60 15.68
N HIS A 104 13.03 25.09 16.85
CA HIS A 104 12.61 24.30 17.98
C HIS A 104 11.09 24.21 18.04
N VAL A 105 10.56 23.09 18.48
CA VAL A 105 9.13 22.87 18.68
C VAL A 105 8.84 22.25 20.04
N THR A 106 7.85 22.78 20.74
CA THR A 106 7.30 22.20 21.95
C THR A 106 5.88 21.72 21.70
N TYR A 107 5.48 20.65 22.37
CA TYR A 107 4.14 20.06 22.26
C TYR A 107 3.37 20.24 23.56
N GLU A 108 2.14 20.71 23.46
CA GLU A 108 1.20 20.85 24.57
C GLU A 108 -0.07 20.04 24.25
N PRO A 109 -0.38 18.97 25.02
CA PRO A 109 -1.59 18.18 24.84
C PRO A 109 -2.84 18.97 25.27
N ASN A 110 -3.95 18.77 24.57
CA ASN A 110 -5.23 19.37 24.91
C ASN A 110 -6.03 18.43 25.83
N SER A 111 -6.22 18.82 27.09
CA SER A 111 -7.01 18.08 28.09
C SER A 111 -8.51 18.05 27.76
N ASP A 112 -9.05 19.08 27.10
CA ASP A 112 -10.46 19.12 26.73
C ASP A 112 -10.78 18.08 25.66
N PHE A 113 -9.84 17.82 24.74
CA PHE A 113 -9.97 16.75 23.75
C PHE A 113 -10.09 15.38 24.44
N VAL A 114 -9.27 15.11 25.46
CA VAL A 114 -9.34 13.89 26.25
C VAL A 114 -10.67 13.75 26.97
N ALA A 115 -11.18 14.85 27.55
CA ALA A 115 -12.48 14.86 28.20
C ALA A 115 -13.62 14.59 27.21
N GLU A 116 -13.55 15.10 25.99
CA GLU A 116 -14.51 14.85 24.93
C GLU A 116 -14.45 13.42 24.39
N LEU A 117 -13.28 12.81 24.31
CA LEU A 117 -13.15 11.38 23.99
C LEU A 117 -13.82 10.52 25.07
N ALA A 118 -13.61 10.86 26.35
CA ALA A 118 -14.23 10.14 27.46
C ALA A 118 -15.79 10.19 27.41
N LYS A 119 -16.38 11.35 27.03
CA LYS A 119 -17.83 11.46 26.81
C LYS A 119 -18.35 10.54 25.70
N ARG A 120 -17.52 10.24 24.72
CA ARG A 120 -17.78 9.28 23.61
C ARG A 120 -17.48 7.84 24.00
N GLY A 121 -17.08 7.60 25.26
CA GLY A 121 -16.75 6.28 25.81
C GLY A 121 -15.39 5.74 25.33
N ILE A 122 -14.49 6.60 24.88
CA ILE A 122 -13.12 6.26 24.50
C ILE A 122 -12.21 6.54 25.69
N SER A 123 -11.36 5.57 26.06
CA SER A 123 -10.39 5.74 27.13
C SER A 123 -9.38 6.84 26.84
N ALA A 124 -8.82 7.44 27.90
CA ALA A 124 -7.78 8.45 27.75
C ALA A 124 -6.58 7.89 26.94
N PRO A 125 -6.10 8.62 25.93
CA PRO A 125 -4.88 8.26 25.21
C PRO A 125 -3.66 8.39 26.12
N THR A 126 -2.62 7.63 25.82
CA THR A 126 -1.27 7.94 26.31
C THR A 126 -0.79 9.27 25.72
N GLY A 127 0.21 9.90 26.32
CA GLY A 127 0.79 11.13 25.78
C GLY A 127 1.31 10.95 24.34
N TRP A 128 1.86 9.76 24.02
CA TRP A 128 2.32 9.43 22.67
C TRP A 128 1.18 9.28 21.67
N GLU A 129 0.11 8.56 21.99
CA GLU A 129 -1.08 8.44 21.14
C GLU A 129 -1.72 9.81 20.87
N GLN A 130 -1.83 10.65 21.90
CA GLN A 130 -2.37 12.00 21.75
C GLN A 130 -1.48 12.87 20.85
N PHE A 131 -0.15 12.75 20.98
CA PHE A 131 0.80 13.38 20.08
C PHE A 131 0.61 12.90 18.62
N GLN A 132 0.51 11.60 18.38
CA GLN A 132 0.25 11.05 17.04
C GLN A 132 -1.06 11.58 16.45
N MET A 133 -2.14 11.63 17.24
CA MET A 133 -3.41 12.24 16.83
C MET A 133 -3.24 13.73 16.49
N THR A 134 -2.46 14.47 17.28
CA THR A 134 -2.16 15.87 16.99
C THR A 134 -1.42 16.02 15.67
N MET A 135 -0.37 15.21 15.45
CA MET A 135 0.43 15.27 14.22
C MET A 135 -0.38 14.96 12.96
N ALA A 136 -1.31 14.04 13.05
CA ALA A 136 -2.18 13.64 11.94
C ALA A 136 -3.46 14.49 11.81
N GLY A 137 -3.75 15.38 12.78
CA GLY A 137 -4.93 16.24 12.73
C GLY A 137 -6.24 15.53 13.06
N VAL A 138 -6.19 14.51 13.93
CA VAL A 138 -7.40 13.82 14.37
C VAL A 138 -8.29 14.78 15.17
N GLY A 139 -9.52 14.98 14.67
CA GLY A 139 -10.58 15.73 15.35
C GLY A 139 -11.66 14.79 15.90
N LEU A 140 -12.54 15.36 16.73
CA LEU A 140 -13.70 14.64 17.26
C LEU A 140 -14.68 14.25 16.15
N GLU A 141 -14.68 14.99 15.05
CA GLU A 141 -15.51 14.75 13.87
C GLU A 141 -15.23 13.37 13.25
N LEU A 142 -13.98 12.88 13.32
CA LEU A 142 -13.66 11.54 12.87
C LEU A 142 -14.35 10.48 13.75
N VAL A 143 -14.33 10.68 15.07
CA VAL A 143 -15.00 9.77 16.03
C VAL A 143 -16.50 9.76 15.81
N ASP A 144 -17.10 10.95 15.64
CA ASP A 144 -18.53 11.10 15.41
C ASP A 144 -18.94 10.47 14.06
N GLU A 145 -18.09 10.57 13.03
CA GLU A 145 -18.32 9.94 11.72
C GLU A 145 -18.26 8.42 11.79
N LEU A 146 -17.26 7.85 12.49
CA LEU A 146 -17.17 6.41 12.71
C LEU A 146 -18.43 5.87 13.41
N GLN A 147 -18.90 6.60 14.44
CA GLN A 147 -20.13 6.25 15.13
C GLN A 147 -21.37 6.35 14.21
N ARG A 148 -21.44 7.40 13.40
CA ARG A 148 -22.53 7.62 12.42
C ARG A 148 -22.63 6.48 11.40
N GLN A 149 -21.48 5.93 10.98
CA GLN A 149 -21.39 4.82 10.05
C GLN A 149 -21.44 3.45 10.71
N ALA A 150 -21.74 3.39 12.02
CA ALA A 150 -21.87 2.17 12.82
C ALA A 150 -20.60 1.31 12.92
N TYR A 151 -19.42 1.94 12.89
CA TYR A 151 -18.19 1.25 13.25
C TYR A 151 -18.18 0.89 14.75
N ASP A 152 -17.48 -0.19 15.07
CA ASP A 152 -17.16 -0.51 16.45
C ASP A 152 -16.40 0.68 17.08
N ARG A 153 -16.68 0.95 18.36
CA ARG A 153 -16.05 2.07 19.04
C ARG A 153 -14.54 1.85 19.12
N PRO A 154 -13.73 2.73 18.51
CA PRO A 154 -12.28 2.56 18.56
C PRO A 154 -11.73 2.88 19.96
N THR A 155 -10.65 2.24 20.31
CA THR A 155 -9.78 2.66 21.42
C THR A 155 -8.96 3.89 21.04
N ALA A 156 -8.33 4.55 22.00
CA ALA A 156 -7.40 5.65 21.72
C ALA A 156 -6.21 5.18 20.86
N GLY A 157 -5.70 3.97 21.13
CA GLY A 157 -4.62 3.38 20.32
C GLY A 157 -5.01 3.13 18.86
N GLU A 158 -6.24 2.66 18.62
CA GLU A 158 -6.77 2.49 17.25
C GLU A 158 -6.95 3.82 16.54
N LEU A 159 -7.43 4.87 17.22
CA LEU A 159 -7.48 6.22 16.63
C LEU A 159 -6.09 6.75 16.26
N ALA A 160 -5.10 6.57 17.13
CA ALA A 160 -3.72 6.95 16.85
C ALA A 160 -3.16 6.14 15.66
N ARG A 161 -3.47 4.84 15.57
CA ARG A 161 -3.08 3.98 14.45
C ARG A 161 -3.74 4.43 13.15
N MET A 162 -5.06 4.64 13.14
CA MET A 162 -5.77 5.19 11.98
C MET A 162 -5.08 6.48 11.49
N ALA A 163 -4.77 7.37 12.43
CA ALA A 163 -4.09 8.63 12.16
C ALA A 163 -2.73 8.46 11.47
N THR A 164 -1.90 7.53 11.96
CA THR A 164 -0.57 7.28 11.41
C THR A 164 -0.59 6.61 10.05
N HIS A 165 -1.66 5.86 9.75
CA HIS A 165 -1.89 5.20 8.46
C HIS A 165 -2.72 6.05 7.47
N GLY A 166 -3.02 7.31 7.81
CA GLY A 166 -3.70 8.24 6.92
C GLY A 166 -5.19 7.96 6.72
N VAL A 167 -5.81 7.27 7.68
CA VAL A 167 -7.28 7.13 7.76
C VAL A 167 -7.82 8.36 8.48
N ASP A 168 -8.19 9.36 7.71
CA ASP A 168 -8.77 10.61 8.18
C ASP A 168 -10.29 10.68 7.94
N LEU A 169 -10.89 11.79 8.32
CA LEU A 169 -12.33 12.02 8.19
C LEU A 169 -12.80 11.94 6.73
N GLU A 170 -12.02 12.48 5.79
CA GLU A 170 -12.34 12.48 4.38
C GLU A 170 -12.34 11.05 3.84
N TYR A 171 -11.29 10.29 4.14
CA TYR A 171 -11.20 8.88 3.75
C TYR A 171 -12.39 8.05 4.26
N VAL A 172 -12.74 8.18 5.55
CA VAL A 172 -13.89 7.45 6.13
C VAL A 172 -15.20 7.82 5.42
N ARG A 173 -15.39 9.10 5.11
CA ARG A 173 -16.58 9.56 4.37
C ARG A 173 -16.62 9.04 2.94
N ASP A 174 -15.50 9.08 2.25
CA ASP A 174 -15.39 8.64 0.86
C ASP A 174 -15.67 7.15 0.72
N ILE A 175 -15.08 6.32 1.59
CA ILE A 175 -15.29 4.88 1.61
C ILE A 175 -16.76 4.55 1.97
N GLY A 176 -17.30 5.23 2.99
CA GLY A 176 -18.71 5.06 3.40
C GLY A 176 -19.71 5.50 2.32
N ALA A 177 -19.44 6.58 1.60
CA ALA A 177 -20.27 7.05 0.50
C ALA A 177 -20.33 6.06 -0.69
N ARG A 178 -19.35 5.15 -0.78
CA ARG A 178 -19.30 4.03 -1.74
C ARG A 178 -19.98 2.75 -1.24
N GLY A 179 -20.63 2.82 -0.07
CA GLY A 179 -21.34 1.67 0.52
C GLY A 179 -20.45 0.73 1.34
N TYR A 180 -19.18 1.07 1.57
CA TYR A 180 -18.27 0.27 2.40
C TYR A 180 -18.42 0.66 3.86
N HIS A 181 -19.38 0.03 4.54
CA HIS A 181 -19.59 0.16 5.97
C HIS A 181 -18.89 -1.02 6.69
N LEU A 182 -17.58 -0.84 6.90
CA LEU A 182 -16.76 -1.83 7.59
C LEU A 182 -17.07 -1.78 9.09
N LYS A 183 -16.94 -2.91 9.79
CA LYS A 183 -17.27 -2.95 11.23
C LYS A 183 -16.14 -2.36 12.08
N ASP A 184 -14.91 -2.60 11.71
CA ASP A 184 -13.73 -2.30 12.51
C ASP A 184 -12.79 -1.31 11.81
N SER A 185 -12.02 -0.58 12.62
CA SER A 185 -11.03 0.39 12.15
C SER A 185 -9.83 -0.25 11.45
N GLU A 186 -9.51 -1.50 11.78
CA GLU A 186 -8.39 -2.22 11.18
C GLU A 186 -8.62 -2.48 9.67
N SER A 187 -9.86 -2.78 9.31
CA SER A 187 -10.25 -2.93 7.90
C SER A 187 -10.07 -1.62 7.11
N LEU A 188 -10.35 -0.45 7.72
CA LEU A 188 -10.06 0.84 7.09
C LEU A 188 -8.56 1.08 6.91
N VAL A 189 -7.78 0.80 7.97
CA VAL A 189 -6.31 0.91 7.94
C VAL A 189 -5.76 0.02 6.82
N ARG A 190 -6.21 -1.24 6.76
CA ARG A 190 -5.77 -2.17 5.72
C ARG A 190 -6.10 -1.68 4.31
N MET A 191 -7.31 -1.22 4.06
CA MET A 191 -7.65 -0.66 2.74
C MET A 191 -6.76 0.53 2.40
N ARG A 192 -6.50 1.43 3.36
CA ARG A 192 -5.67 2.61 3.16
C ARG A 192 -4.21 2.26 2.88
N ASP A 193 -3.64 1.33 3.64
CA ASP A 193 -2.25 0.87 3.49
C ASP A 193 -1.99 0.23 2.13
N HIS A 194 -2.99 -0.47 1.60
CA HIS A 194 -2.94 -1.09 0.28
C HIS A 194 -3.39 -0.14 -0.86
N GLY A 195 -3.58 1.16 -0.56
CA GLY A 195 -3.90 2.17 -1.56
C GLY A 195 -5.28 2.02 -2.20
N VAL A 196 -6.22 1.41 -1.48
CA VAL A 196 -7.62 1.40 -1.88
C VAL A 196 -8.25 2.71 -1.43
N ASP A 197 -8.45 3.61 -2.36
CA ASP A 197 -9.07 4.91 -2.16
C ASP A 197 -10.32 5.05 -3.04
N ARG A 198 -10.95 6.22 -2.92
CA ARG A 198 -12.13 6.56 -3.70
C ARG A 198 -11.90 6.40 -5.21
N ASP A 199 -10.78 6.93 -5.70
CA ASP A 199 -10.51 6.98 -7.14
C ASP A 199 -10.30 5.57 -7.71
N PHE A 200 -9.64 4.69 -6.94
CA PHE A 200 -9.48 3.29 -7.32
C PHE A 200 -10.82 2.56 -7.38
N ILE A 201 -11.70 2.75 -6.38
CA ILE A 201 -13.04 2.14 -6.38
C ILE A 201 -13.86 2.65 -7.57
N GLU A 202 -13.90 3.97 -7.80
CA GLU A 202 -14.63 4.56 -8.93
C GLU A 202 -14.12 4.06 -10.28
N SER A 203 -12.83 3.90 -10.40
CA SER A 203 -12.21 3.43 -11.64
C SER A 203 -12.59 1.97 -11.95
N LEU A 204 -12.62 1.10 -10.94
CA LEU A 204 -13.10 -0.28 -11.09
C LEU A 204 -14.60 -0.36 -11.37
N ASP A 205 -15.40 0.48 -10.67
CA ASP A 205 -16.84 0.59 -10.95
C ASP A 205 -17.11 0.99 -12.41
N GLY A 206 -16.32 1.92 -12.94
CA GLY A 206 -16.33 2.34 -14.34
C GLY A 206 -15.98 1.22 -15.30
N ALA A 207 -15.08 0.33 -14.93
CA ALA A 207 -14.70 -0.87 -15.68
C ALA A 207 -15.71 -2.03 -15.52
N GLY A 208 -16.81 -1.83 -14.77
CA GLY A 208 -17.88 -2.82 -14.59
C GLY A 208 -17.74 -3.69 -13.32
N TYR A 209 -16.71 -3.52 -12.53
CA TYR A 209 -16.44 -4.28 -11.29
C TYR A 209 -17.01 -3.57 -10.07
N LYS A 210 -18.32 -3.64 -9.91
CA LYS A 210 -19.08 -2.97 -8.85
C LYS A 210 -19.28 -3.84 -7.62
N ASN A 211 -19.45 -3.19 -6.46
CA ASN A 211 -19.79 -3.83 -5.18
C ASN A 211 -18.80 -4.95 -4.78
N LEU A 212 -17.53 -4.78 -5.08
CA LEU A 212 -16.51 -5.72 -4.65
C LEU A 212 -16.36 -5.65 -3.12
N SER A 213 -16.02 -6.76 -2.49
CA SER A 213 -15.67 -6.72 -1.06
C SER A 213 -14.34 -5.98 -0.85
N ALA A 214 -14.10 -5.46 0.37
CA ALA A 214 -12.84 -4.83 0.75
C ALA A 214 -11.63 -5.73 0.44
N ASP A 215 -11.74 -7.04 0.75
CA ASP A 215 -10.68 -8.01 0.45
C ASP A 215 -10.37 -8.14 -1.03
N LYS A 216 -11.39 -8.12 -1.88
CA LYS A 216 -11.20 -8.15 -3.34
C LYS A 216 -10.55 -6.88 -3.85
N LEU A 217 -10.96 -5.71 -3.35
CA LEU A 217 -10.33 -4.43 -3.70
C LEU A 217 -8.86 -4.41 -3.33
N VAL A 218 -8.52 -4.79 -2.09
CA VAL A 218 -7.13 -4.90 -1.62
C VAL A 218 -6.35 -5.86 -2.52
N ARG A 219 -6.89 -7.06 -2.77
CA ARG A 219 -6.23 -8.05 -3.61
C ARG A 219 -5.98 -7.55 -5.04
N MET A 220 -6.99 -6.95 -5.67
CA MET A 220 -6.81 -6.38 -7.02
C MET A 220 -5.75 -5.28 -7.03
N ARG A 221 -5.74 -4.41 -6.01
CA ARG A 221 -4.76 -3.33 -5.90
C ARG A 221 -3.33 -3.86 -5.72
N ASP A 222 -3.14 -4.84 -4.83
CA ASP A 222 -1.85 -5.46 -4.54
C ASP A 222 -1.22 -6.14 -5.76
N HIS A 223 -2.06 -6.75 -6.59
CA HIS A 223 -1.64 -7.43 -7.80
C HIS A 223 -1.62 -6.53 -9.04
N GLY A 224 -1.86 -5.22 -8.88
CA GLY A 224 -1.79 -4.25 -9.98
C GLY A 224 -2.87 -4.44 -11.05
N VAL A 225 -4.03 -4.93 -10.66
CA VAL A 225 -5.22 -4.98 -11.53
C VAL A 225 -5.86 -3.61 -11.52
N ASP A 226 -5.71 -2.87 -12.60
CA ASP A 226 -6.25 -1.53 -12.83
C ASP A 226 -7.18 -1.50 -14.06
N PRO A 227 -7.91 -0.41 -14.29
CA PRO A 227 -8.82 -0.29 -15.42
C PRO A 227 -8.13 -0.42 -16.78
N ASP A 228 -6.89 0.03 -16.91
CA ASP A 228 -6.15 -0.04 -18.17
C ASP A 228 -5.81 -1.50 -18.51
N PHE A 229 -5.41 -2.27 -17.50
CA PHE A 229 -5.23 -3.71 -17.65
C PHE A 229 -6.53 -4.41 -18.05
N ILE A 230 -7.65 -4.13 -17.37
CA ILE A 230 -8.97 -4.68 -17.70
C ILE A 230 -9.34 -4.33 -19.13
N ALA A 231 -9.21 -3.06 -19.53
CA ALA A 231 -9.52 -2.60 -20.86
C ALA A 231 -8.65 -3.27 -21.95
N SER A 232 -7.38 -3.56 -21.65
CA SER A 232 -6.49 -4.27 -22.56
C SER A 232 -6.96 -5.70 -22.82
N LEU A 233 -7.40 -6.41 -21.75
CA LEU A 233 -7.96 -7.76 -21.87
C LEU A 233 -9.29 -7.76 -22.62
N ASP A 234 -10.19 -6.80 -22.32
CA ASP A 234 -11.48 -6.64 -23.01
C ASP A 234 -11.28 -6.40 -24.51
N SER A 235 -10.32 -5.55 -24.87
CA SER A 235 -9.94 -5.26 -26.26
C SER A 235 -9.38 -6.49 -26.96
N ALA A 236 -8.67 -7.33 -26.22
CA ALA A 236 -8.18 -8.61 -26.68
C ALA A 236 -9.29 -9.70 -26.75
N GLY A 237 -10.53 -9.40 -26.30
CA GLY A 237 -11.71 -10.26 -26.42
C GLY A 237 -12.01 -11.10 -25.17
N TYR A 238 -11.27 -10.89 -24.08
CA TYR A 238 -11.51 -11.55 -22.78
C TYR A 238 -12.31 -10.62 -21.87
N LYS A 239 -13.64 -10.64 -22.04
CA LYS A 239 -14.56 -9.75 -21.34
C LYS A 239 -15.18 -10.41 -20.12
N ASN A 240 -15.56 -9.59 -19.13
CA ASN A 240 -16.28 -10.00 -17.93
C ASN A 240 -15.54 -11.10 -17.12
N LEU A 241 -14.23 -11.06 -17.07
CA LEU A 241 -13.44 -11.98 -16.28
C LEU A 241 -13.74 -11.82 -14.78
N GLY A 242 -13.63 -12.91 -14.03
CA GLY A 242 -13.71 -12.85 -12.58
C GLY A 242 -12.50 -12.11 -11.98
N THR A 243 -12.65 -11.55 -10.76
CA THR A 243 -11.54 -10.85 -10.08
C THR A 243 -10.33 -11.75 -9.88
N GLU A 244 -10.55 -13.04 -9.61
CA GLU A 244 -9.45 -14.02 -9.44
C GLU A 244 -8.73 -14.32 -10.77
N ASP A 245 -9.46 -14.38 -11.88
CA ASP A 245 -8.87 -14.56 -13.20
C ASP A 245 -8.02 -13.33 -13.60
N LEU A 246 -8.52 -12.13 -13.31
CA LEU A 246 -7.76 -10.89 -13.55
C LEU A 246 -6.45 -10.87 -12.76
N VAL A 247 -6.50 -11.18 -11.46
CA VAL A 247 -5.30 -11.27 -10.61
C VAL A 247 -4.35 -12.32 -11.18
N ARG A 248 -4.84 -13.49 -11.53
CA ARG A 248 -4.02 -14.58 -12.06
C ARG A 248 -3.36 -14.21 -13.39
N LEU A 249 -4.10 -13.64 -14.33
CA LEU A 249 -3.54 -13.17 -15.60
C LEU A 249 -2.45 -12.13 -15.37
N ARG A 250 -2.68 -11.18 -14.45
CA ARG A 250 -1.70 -10.15 -14.11
C ARG A 250 -0.43 -10.71 -13.51
N ASP A 251 -0.55 -11.64 -12.54
CA ASP A 251 0.57 -12.26 -11.85
C ASP A 251 1.48 -13.06 -12.79
N HIS A 252 0.88 -13.70 -13.80
CA HIS A 252 1.61 -14.49 -14.79
C HIS A 252 2.02 -13.68 -16.03
N GLY A 253 1.82 -12.35 -16.02
CA GLY A 253 2.23 -11.46 -17.11
C GLY A 253 1.49 -11.70 -18.42
N VAL A 254 0.21 -12.10 -18.33
CA VAL A 254 -0.70 -12.21 -19.47
C VAL A 254 -1.49 -10.92 -19.58
N ASP A 255 -1.09 -10.05 -20.47
CA ASP A 255 -1.75 -8.77 -20.78
C ASP A 255 -2.34 -8.76 -22.19
N GLY A 256 -2.97 -7.64 -22.54
CA GLY A 256 -3.58 -7.47 -23.86
C GLY A 256 -2.60 -7.62 -25.01
N ASP A 257 -1.36 -7.16 -24.85
CA ASP A 257 -0.30 -7.24 -25.87
C ASP A 257 0.13 -8.68 -26.10
N TYR A 258 0.39 -9.42 -25.00
CA TYR A 258 0.71 -10.85 -25.10
C TYR A 258 -0.42 -11.63 -25.81
N ILE A 259 -1.67 -11.34 -25.47
CA ILE A 259 -2.82 -11.99 -26.10
C ILE A 259 -2.91 -11.65 -27.58
N ALA A 260 -2.70 -10.38 -27.95
CA ALA A 260 -2.71 -9.94 -29.35
C ALA A 260 -1.60 -10.65 -30.16
N ASP A 261 -0.41 -10.72 -29.63
CA ASP A 261 0.73 -11.40 -30.23
C ASP A 261 0.49 -12.93 -30.39
N MET A 262 -0.15 -13.56 -29.40
CA MET A 262 -0.54 -14.97 -29.46
C MET A 262 -1.59 -15.21 -30.57
N LYS A 263 -2.55 -14.29 -30.71
CA LYS A 263 -3.54 -14.34 -31.82
C LYS A 263 -2.89 -14.19 -33.19
N GLU A 264 -1.93 -13.27 -33.32
CA GLU A 264 -1.16 -13.11 -34.56
C GLU A 264 -0.34 -14.38 -34.89
N ALA A 265 0.16 -15.07 -33.89
CA ALA A 265 0.82 -16.36 -34.05
C ALA A 265 -0.16 -17.52 -34.39
N GLY A 266 -1.48 -17.26 -34.38
CA GLY A 266 -2.52 -18.23 -34.70
C GLY A 266 -3.15 -18.94 -33.49
N TYR A 267 -2.94 -18.40 -32.27
CA TYR A 267 -3.44 -19.01 -31.03
C TYR A 267 -4.36 -18.02 -30.29
N ALA A 268 -5.65 -18.35 -30.22
CA ALA A 268 -6.67 -17.58 -29.53
C ALA A 268 -7.48 -18.53 -28.63
N PRO A 269 -6.91 -19.04 -27.53
CA PRO A 269 -7.62 -19.97 -26.66
C PRO A 269 -8.85 -19.25 -26.03
N ALA A 270 -9.96 -19.97 -25.91
CA ALA A 270 -11.17 -19.43 -25.28
C ALA A 270 -11.03 -19.37 -23.75
N ASN A 271 -10.14 -20.21 -23.18
CA ASN A 271 -9.88 -20.25 -21.75
C ASN A 271 -8.63 -19.43 -21.40
N PRO A 272 -8.74 -18.41 -20.49
CA PRO A 272 -7.59 -17.65 -20.00
C PRO A 272 -6.48 -18.53 -19.40
N GLU A 273 -6.84 -19.66 -18.80
CA GLU A 273 -5.90 -20.61 -18.22
C GLU A 273 -4.86 -21.12 -19.22
N ASP A 274 -5.26 -21.39 -20.45
CA ASP A 274 -4.31 -21.84 -21.49
C ASP A 274 -3.25 -20.77 -21.80
N LEU A 275 -3.58 -19.47 -21.64
CA LEU A 275 -2.62 -18.38 -21.79
C LEU A 275 -1.64 -18.35 -20.62
N VAL A 276 -2.14 -18.51 -19.39
CA VAL A 276 -1.32 -18.57 -18.18
C VAL A 276 -0.34 -19.74 -18.29
N GLU A 277 -0.83 -20.96 -18.56
CA GLU A 277 0.03 -22.13 -18.72
C GLU A 277 1.05 -21.93 -19.85
N SER A 278 0.65 -21.33 -20.97
CA SER A 278 1.59 -21.06 -22.06
C SER A 278 2.69 -20.11 -21.66
N ARG A 279 2.34 -19.05 -20.90
CA ARG A 279 3.29 -18.06 -20.39
C ARG A 279 4.27 -18.70 -19.41
N ASP A 280 3.76 -19.48 -18.47
CA ASP A 280 4.56 -20.17 -17.44
C ASP A 280 5.58 -21.16 -18.03
N HIS A 281 5.16 -21.87 -19.07
CA HIS A 281 6.05 -22.78 -19.81
C HIS A 281 6.93 -22.06 -20.84
N GLY A 282 6.91 -20.73 -20.90
CA GLY A 282 7.72 -19.95 -21.82
C GLY A 282 7.35 -20.14 -23.30
N VAL A 283 6.08 -20.49 -23.58
CA VAL A 283 5.54 -20.50 -24.93
C VAL A 283 5.09 -19.09 -25.28
N ASP A 284 5.98 -18.33 -25.85
CA ASP A 284 5.73 -16.99 -26.35
C ASP A 284 5.58 -16.97 -27.90
N PRO A 285 5.06 -15.88 -28.48
CA PRO A 285 4.88 -15.77 -29.92
C PRO A 285 6.17 -15.96 -30.72
N SER A 286 7.32 -15.58 -30.15
CA SER A 286 8.62 -15.73 -30.80
C SER A 286 9.05 -17.19 -30.88
N TYR A 287 8.79 -17.95 -29.82
CA TYR A 287 9.02 -19.40 -29.80
C TYR A 287 8.14 -20.10 -30.83
N ILE A 288 6.85 -19.77 -30.89
CA ILE A 288 5.90 -20.32 -31.88
C ILE A 288 6.40 -20.06 -33.29
N ARG A 289 6.76 -18.82 -33.63
CA ARG A 289 7.31 -18.45 -34.93
C ARG A 289 8.59 -19.24 -35.25
N SER A 290 9.48 -19.37 -34.27
CA SER A 290 10.74 -20.09 -34.45
C SER A 290 10.54 -21.57 -34.78
N LEU A 291 9.57 -22.25 -34.16
CA LEU A 291 9.22 -23.65 -34.51
C LEU A 291 8.53 -23.75 -35.86
N LYS A 292 7.64 -22.81 -36.20
CA LYS A 292 7.01 -22.77 -37.52
C LYS A 292 8.05 -22.62 -38.64
N GLU A 293 9.05 -21.74 -38.48
CA GLU A 293 10.17 -21.61 -39.42
C GLU A 293 11.07 -22.86 -39.51
N ALA A 294 11.12 -23.64 -38.43
CA ALA A 294 11.84 -24.94 -38.44
C ALA A 294 11.00 -26.06 -39.08
N GLY A 295 9.78 -25.80 -39.55
CA GLY A 295 8.88 -26.73 -40.20
C GLY A 295 7.85 -27.39 -39.30
N TYR A 296 7.68 -26.90 -38.08
CA TYR A 296 6.70 -27.39 -37.09
C TYR A 296 5.58 -26.33 -36.87
N GLY A 297 4.82 -26.06 -37.91
CA GLY A 297 3.60 -25.25 -37.85
C GLY A 297 2.38 -26.08 -37.45
N GLY A 298 1.36 -25.40 -36.88
CA GLY A 298 0.06 -26.02 -36.52
C GLY A 298 0.10 -26.97 -35.32
N LEU A 299 1.10 -26.84 -34.45
CA LEU A 299 1.15 -27.55 -33.17
C LEU A 299 0.07 -27.04 -32.23
N SER A 300 -0.51 -27.89 -31.40
CA SER A 300 -1.39 -27.45 -30.31
C SER A 300 -0.57 -26.75 -29.21
N LEU A 301 -1.24 -25.91 -28.36
CA LEU A 301 -0.58 -25.28 -27.20
C LEU A 301 0.07 -26.34 -26.28
N GLN A 302 -0.59 -27.47 -26.07
CA GLN A 302 -0.04 -28.58 -25.29
C GLN A 302 1.26 -29.14 -25.92
N GLN A 303 1.30 -29.29 -27.25
CA GLN A 303 2.52 -29.75 -27.95
C GLN A 303 3.63 -28.68 -27.85
N LEU A 304 3.30 -27.42 -27.95
CA LEU A 304 4.25 -26.30 -27.80
C LEU A 304 4.83 -26.25 -26.37
N ARG A 305 3.99 -26.36 -25.34
CA ARG A 305 4.44 -26.43 -23.95
C ARG A 305 5.38 -27.62 -23.74
N ARG A 306 4.96 -28.78 -24.16
CA ARG A 306 5.80 -29.99 -24.06
C ARG A 306 7.15 -29.85 -24.79
N ALA A 307 7.14 -29.30 -25.99
CA ALA A 307 8.39 -29.06 -26.73
C ALA A 307 9.31 -28.08 -25.98
N ARG A 308 8.74 -27.04 -25.40
CA ARG A 308 9.47 -26.05 -24.62
C ARG A 308 10.08 -26.62 -23.35
N ASP A 309 9.32 -27.43 -22.61
CA ASP A 309 9.73 -28.09 -21.37
C ASP A 309 10.92 -29.04 -21.60
N HIS A 310 10.94 -29.74 -22.75
CA HIS A 310 12.04 -30.58 -23.16
C HIS A 310 13.17 -29.80 -23.86
N GLY A 311 13.14 -28.47 -23.89
CA GLY A 311 14.19 -27.64 -24.44
C GLY A 311 14.38 -27.76 -25.95
N VAL A 312 13.30 -28.09 -26.68
CA VAL A 312 13.30 -28.09 -28.15
C VAL A 312 13.35 -26.67 -28.66
N THR A 313 14.38 -26.32 -29.39
CA THR A 313 14.56 -25.01 -30.02
C THR A 313 14.77 -25.16 -31.53
N ARG A 314 14.56 -24.05 -32.29
CA ARG A 314 14.87 -24.03 -33.73
C ARG A 314 16.29 -24.50 -34.01
N GLY A 315 17.28 -24.04 -33.25
CA GLY A 315 18.68 -24.42 -33.43
C GLY A 315 18.91 -25.91 -33.18
N PHE A 316 18.24 -26.50 -32.19
CA PHE A 316 18.30 -27.95 -31.97
C PHE A 316 17.70 -28.73 -33.13
N ILE A 317 16.53 -28.35 -33.62
CA ILE A 317 15.88 -28.97 -34.79
C ILE A 317 16.80 -28.91 -36.00
N GLN A 318 17.43 -27.77 -36.25
CA GLN A 318 18.37 -27.66 -37.37
C GLN A 318 19.58 -28.61 -37.26
N ARG A 319 20.14 -28.78 -36.07
CA ARG A 319 21.21 -29.74 -35.83
C ARG A 319 20.75 -31.20 -36.06
N VAL A 320 19.56 -31.56 -35.59
CA VAL A 320 18.96 -32.87 -35.83
C VAL A 320 18.83 -33.14 -37.33
N LYS A 321 18.30 -32.20 -38.11
CA LYS A 321 18.21 -32.32 -39.57
C LYS A 321 19.56 -32.44 -40.25
N ALA A 322 20.54 -31.66 -39.84
CA ALA A 322 21.90 -31.67 -40.37
C ALA A 322 22.61 -33.02 -40.13
N ARG A 323 22.23 -33.75 -39.09
CA ARG A 323 22.76 -35.10 -38.79
C ARG A 323 22.06 -36.23 -39.56
N GLY A 324 21.19 -35.90 -40.51
CA GLY A 324 20.57 -36.87 -41.40
C GLY A 324 19.26 -37.47 -40.92
N TYR A 325 18.65 -36.96 -39.86
CA TYR A 325 17.35 -37.41 -39.39
C TYR A 325 16.16 -36.96 -40.28
N GLY A 326 16.43 -36.20 -41.34
CA GLY A 326 15.40 -35.74 -42.28
C GLY A 326 14.40 -34.79 -41.66
N ASN A 327 13.13 -35.12 -41.74
CA ASN A 327 12.03 -34.35 -41.11
C ASN A 327 11.39 -35.20 -39.98
N PRO A 328 12.03 -35.29 -38.80
CA PRO A 328 11.53 -36.09 -37.71
C PRO A 328 10.22 -35.51 -37.16
N SER A 329 9.37 -36.36 -36.60
CA SER A 329 8.19 -35.90 -35.86
C SER A 329 8.60 -35.10 -34.60
N LEU A 330 7.71 -34.27 -34.06
CA LEU A 330 7.98 -33.53 -32.81
C LEU A 330 8.37 -34.48 -31.66
N GLU A 331 7.71 -35.65 -31.57
CA GLU A 331 7.98 -36.66 -30.56
C GLU A 331 9.38 -37.28 -30.70
N GLU A 332 9.88 -37.42 -31.92
CA GLU A 332 11.23 -37.87 -32.18
C GLU A 332 12.25 -36.80 -31.80
N VAL A 333 11.99 -35.54 -32.10
CA VAL A 333 12.84 -34.42 -31.70
C VAL A 333 12.94 -34.35 -30.18
N ILE A 334 11.84 -34.47 -29.46
CA ILE A 334 11.80 -34.48 -27.99
C ILE A 334 12.66 -35.68 -27.48
N ARG A 335 12.43 -36.89 -27.99
CA ARG A 335 13.22 -38.06 -27.57
C ARG A 335 14.71 -37.92 -27.83
N LEU A 336 15.10 -37.31 -28.94
CA LEU A 336 16.50 -37.05 -29.26
C LEU A 336 17.12 -36.04 -28.29
N ARG A 337 16.34 -35.03 -27.91
CA ARG A 337 16.76 -34.02 -26.91
C ARG A 337 16.96 -34.66 -25.53
N ASP A 338 16.01 -35.48 -25.09
CA ASP A 338 16.06 -36.19 -23.80
C ASP A 338 17.23 -37.19 -23.71
N ARG A 339 17.65 -37.75 -24.81
CA ARG A 339 18.82 -38.65 -24.88
C ARG A 339 20.15 -37.92 -24.98
N GLY A 340 20.15 -36.59 -24.89
CA GLY A 340 21.37 -35.80 -24.88
C GLY A 340 22.01 -35.61 -26.25
N LEU A 341 21.27 -35.70 -27.35
CA LEU A 341 21.79 -35.29 -28.65
C LEU A 341 22.08 -33.81 -28.63
N GLU A 342 23.35 -33.42 -28.77
CA GLU A 342 23.80 -32.01 -28.79
C GLU A 342 23.81 -31.39 -30.21
#